data_78721e6c6ada66118d565bd810d7e65d
#
_entry.id   78721e6c6ada66118d565bd810d7e65d
#
_cell.length_a   1.000
_cell.length_b   1.000
_cell.length_c   1.000
_cell.angle_alpha   90.00
_cell.angle_beta   90.00
_cell.angle_gamma   90.00
#
_symmetry.space_group_name_H-M   'P 1'
#
loop_
_entity.id
_entity.type
_entity.pdbx_description
1 polymer ?
#
loop_
_entity_poly.entity_id
_entity_poly.type
_entity_poly.pdbx_seq_one_letter_code
_entity_poly.pdbx_strand_id
1 'polypeptide(L)'
;FGALESEGGRGMMLDALAVPDRHLDIVSAFSSADMDDERLHQAGPKMLKTVLRWAEQLDDSVVRPVVKTNGSNVLLNDLADRIRARGLNVAVDYGFVNGSKLPLVVGLNDKPFALAVLTDDAQFMGLQSTRERHRVLLQNIESLGWSVMTVWSVGAFVNPDKEVDRIVARLSDLYQEVK
;
A
#
# COMPACT_ATOMS: atom_id res chain seq x y z
N PHE A 1 -5.81 33.70 -7.62
CA PHE A 1 -6.14 32.42 -7.00
C PHE A 1 -7.16 32.54 -5.86
N GLY A 2 -7.69 33.75 -5.58
CA GLY A 2 -8.85 33.95 -4.71
C GLY A 2 -8.71 33.36 -3.31
N ALA A 3 -9.58 32.40 -3.01
CA ALA A 3 -9.62 31.78 -1.68
C ALA A 3 -8.28 31.15 -1.24
N LEU A 4 -7.47 30.63 -2.14
CA LEU A 4 -6.18 30.00 -1.82
C LEU A 4 -5.11 30.99 -1.36
N GLU A 5 -5.30 32.29 -1.55
CA GLU A 5 -4.38 33.31 -1.05
C GLU A 5 -4.56 33.58 0.45
N SER A 6 -5.71 33.15 1.01
CA SER A 6 -5.99 33.24 2.44
C SER A 6 -5.47 31.99 3.19
N GLU A 7 -5.23 32.15 4.49
CA GLU A 7 -4.82 31.05 5.37
C GLU A 7 -5.91 29.95 5.45
N GLY A 8 -7.19 30.37 5.52
CA GLY A 8 -8.33 29.44 5.51
C GLY A 8 -8.47 28.65 4.23
N GLY A 9 -8.22 29.27 3.07
CA GLY A 9 -8.26 28.58 1.77
C GLY A 9 -7.18 27.49 1.62
N ARG A 10 -5.98 27.72 2.20
CA ARG A 10 -4.96 26.68 2.27
C ARG A 10 -5.38 25.49 3.13
N GLY A 11 -6.01 25.76 4.29
CA GLY A 11 -6.57 24.72 5.15
C GLY A 11 -7.60 23.87 4.43
N MET A 12 -8.58 24.51 3.77
CA MET A 12 -9.60 23.82 2.98
C MET A 12 -9.02 22.93 1.87
N MET A 13 -7.95 23.36 1.21
CA MET A 13 -7.29 22.55 0.19
C MET A 13 -6.59 21.34 0.82
N LEU A 14 -5.93 21.49 1.96
CA LEU A 14 -5.31 20.38 2.69
C LEU A 14 -6.37 19.36 3.15
N ASP A 15 -7.48 19.84 3.65
CA ASP A 15 -8.60 18.98 4.06
C ASP A 15 -9.16 18.21 2.84
N ALA A 16 -9.35 18.89 1.71
CA ALA A 16 -9.83 18.24 0.48
C ALA A 16 -8.86 17.16 -0.03
N LEU A 17 -7.55 17.36 0.12
CA LEU A 17 -6.54 16.37 -0.26
C LEU A 17 -6.43 15.20 0.74
N ALA A 18 -6.84 15.40 1.97
CA ALA A 18 -6.78 14.39 3.03
C ALA A 18 -8.02 13.47 3.10
N VAL A 19 -9.15 13.90 2.51
CA VAL A 19 -10.43 13.15 2.57
C VAL A 19 -10.43 11.87 1.71
N PRO A 20 -9.84 11.82 0.50
CA PRO A 20 -9.94 10.64 -0.35
C PRO A 20 -9.19 9.42 0.21
N ASP A 21 -9.91 8.30 0.41
CA ASP A 21 -9.33 7.05 0.90
C ASP A 21 -8.61 6.24 -0.19
N ARG A 22 -9.05 6.33 -1.45
CA ARG A 22 -8.57 5.44 -2.52
C ARG A 22 -8.22 6.15 -3.81
N HIS A 23 -8.95 7.19 -4.16
CA HIS A 23 -8.85 7.83 -5.46
C HIS A 23 -9.14 9.32 -5.35
N LEU A 24 -8.34 10.13 -6.04
CA LEU A 24 -8.52 11.57 -6.15
C LEU A 24 -8.37 11.97 -7.62
N ASP A 25 -9.45 12.45 -8.20
CA ASP A 25 -9.42 13.05 -9.54
C ASP A 25 -9.23 14.55 -9.44
N ILE A 26 -8.21 15.07 -10.11
CA ILE A 26 -7.95 16.50 -10.19
C ILE A 26 -8.30 16.98 -11.60
N VAL A 27 -9.36 17.80 -11.69
CA VAL A 27 -9.78 18.43 -12.94
C VAL A 27 -9.34 19.88 -12.91
N SER A 28 -8.46 20.27 -13.82
CA SER A 28 -7.94 21.63 -13.94
C SER A 28 -8.04 22.13 -15.38
N ALA A 29 -8.34 23.42 -15.55
CA ALA A 29 -8.34 24.09 -16.85
C ALA A 29 -6.94 24.57 -17.26
N PHE A 30 -5.93 24.41 -16.41
CA PHE A 30 -4.54 24.82 -16.63
C PHE A 30 -3.60 23.80 -16.00
N SER A 31 -2.37 23.77 -16.50
CA SER A 31 -1.30 22.90 -16.04
C SER A 31 -0.42 23.57 -14.97
N SER A 32 0.43 22.80 -14.31
CA SER A 32 1.44 23.36 -13.41
C SER A 32 2.44 24.27 -14.15
N ALA A 33 2.68 24.03 -15.44
CA ALA A 33 3.58 24.83 -16.28
C ALA A 33 3.01 26.23 -16.59
N ASP A 34 1.67 26.38 -16.60
CA ASP A 34 1.02 27.67 -16.81
C ASP A 34 1.10 28.61 -15.59
N MET A 35 1.58 28.08 -14.46
CA MET A 35 1.72 28.82 -13.21
C MET A 35 3.14 29.37 -13.07
N ASP A 36 3.30 30.67 -13.29
CA ASP A 36 4.59 31.36 -13.17
C ASP A 36 5.04 31.50 -11.71
N ASP A 37 6.20 30.96 -11.38
CA ASP A 37 6.77 30.99 -10.03
C ASP A 37 7.03 32.42 -9.51
N GLU A 38 7.36 33.34 -10.40
CA GLU A 38 7.61 34.74 -10.03
C GLU A 38 6.33 35.47 -9.59
N ARG A 39 5.17 34.99 -10.01
CA ARG A 39 3.85 35.52 -9.65
C ARG A 39 3.24 34.84 -8.44
N LEU A 40 3.77 33.72 -8.01
CA LEU A 40 3.24 32.96 -6.88
C LEU A 40 3.90 33.41 -5.55
N HIS A 41 3.33 34.44 -4.94
CA HIS A 41 3.88 34.95 -3.67
C HIS A 41 3.35 34.20 -2.45
N GLN A 42 2.09 33.76 -2.49
CA GLN A 42 1.40 33.11 -1.37
C GLN A 42 1.61 31.59 -1.31
N ALA A 43 1.53 31.04 -0.11
CA ALA A 43 1.76 29.61 0.12
C ALA A 43 0.69 28.70 -0.54
N GLY A 44 -0.59 29.15 -0.58
CA GLY A 44 -1.68 28.37 -1.17
C GLY A 44 -1.53 28.14 -2.67
N PRO A 45 -1.30 29.19 -3.48
CA PRO A 45 -1.02 29.02 -4.92
C PRO A 45 0.23 28.18 -5.21
N LYS A 46 1.30 28.30 -4.41
CA LYS A 46 2.48 27.44 -4.53
C LYS A 46 2.16 25.96 -4.25
N MET A 47 1.33 25.72 -3.24
CA MET A 47 0.85 24.38 -2.91
C MET A 47 0.01 23.81 -4.05
N LEU A 48 -0.92 24.60 -4.64
CA LEU A 48 -1.69 24.18 -5.81
C LEU A 48 -0.78 23.80 -6.97
N LYS A 49 0.21 24.61 -7.30
CA LYS A 49 1.20 24.28 -8.34
C LYS A 49 1.91 22.97 -8.07
N THR A 50 2.29 22.73 -6.81
CA THR A 50 2.95 21.48 -6.40
C THR A 50 2.02 20.29 -6.58
N VAL A 51 0.75 20.41 -6.21
CA VAL A 51 -0.25 19.35 -6.36
C VAL A 51 -0.54 19.03 -7.83
N LEU A 52 -0.69 20.07 -8.68
CA LEU A 52 -0.87 19.89 -10.11
C LEU A 52 0.34 19.21 -10.75
N ARG A 53 1.55 19.68 -10.43
CA ARG A 53 2.79 19.06 -10.93
C ARG A 53 2.89 17.59 -10.51
N TRP A 54 2.53 17.30 -9.26
CA TRP A 54 2.51 15.93 -8.76
C TRP A 54 1.49 15.09 -9.52
N ALA A 55 0.27 15.59 -9.73
CA ALA A 55 -0.77 14.88 -10.48
C ALA A 55 -0.38 14.66 -11.95
N GLU A 56 0.21 15.65 -12.62
CA GLU A 56 0.70 15.55 -14.00
C GLU A 56 1.83 14.52 -14.13
N GLN A 57 2.71 14.43 -13.14
CA GLN A 57 3.78 13.43 -13.10
C GLN A 57 3.27 12.00 -12.83
N LEU A 58 2.07 11.87 -12.27
CA LEU A 58 1.45 10.56 -11.99
C LEU A 58 0.80 9.94 -13.24
N ASP A 59 0.61 10.68 -14.30
CA ASP A 59 -0.09 10.19 -15.50
C ASP A 59 0.64 9.02 -16.19
N ASP A 60 1.95 8.90 -16.01
CA ASP A 60 2.73 7.74 -16.50
C ASP A 60 3.47 6.98 -15.40
N SER A 61 3.63 7.57 -14.25
CA SER A 61 4.23 6.94 -13.09
C SER A 61 3.20 6.75 -11.97
N VAL A 62 2.25 5.87 -12.18
CA VAL A 62 1.55 5.26 -11.05
C VAL A 62 2.65 4.90 -10.05
N VAL A 63 2.65 5.50 -8.87
CA VAL A 63 3.57 5.11 -7.81
C VAL A 63 3.28 3.65 -7.52
N ARG A 64 3.98 2.78 -8.25
CA ARG A 64 3.78 1.35 -8.15
C ARG A 64 4.43 0.87 -6.87
N PRO A 65 3.77 0.01 -6.13
CA PRO A 65 4.40 -0.62 -4.99
C PRO A 65 5.67 -1.37 -5.46
N VAL A 66 6.71 -1.29 -4.66
CA VAL A 66 7.94 -2.02 -4.94
C VAL A 66 7.66 -3.50 -4.75
N VAL A 67 7.90 -4.28 -5.80
CA VAL A 67 7.80 -5.74 -5.78
C VAL A 67 9.20 -6.30 -5.58
N LYS A 68 9.44 -6.92 -4.44
CA LYS A 68 10.71 -7.61 -4.15
C LYS A 68 10.51 -9.12 -4.14
N THR A 69 11.44 -9.82 -4.74
CA THR A 69 11.49 -11.29 -4.67
C THR A 69 11.99 -11.76 -3.33
N ASN A 70 12.97 -11.04 -2.72
CA ASN A 70 13.53 -11.34 -1.43
C ASN A 70 13.63 -10.08 -0.57
N GLY A 71 13.33 -10.22 0.72
CA GLY A 71 13.47 -9.20 1.75
C GLY A 71 14.64 -9.48 2.69
N SER A 72 14.74 -8.70 3.75
CA SER A 72 15.74 -8.89 4.81
C SER A 72 15.42 -10.05 5.77
N ASN A 73 14.16 -10.50 5.81
CA ASN A 73 13.70 -11.55 6.70
C ASN A 73 13.86 -12.93 6.04
N VAL A 74 14.79 -13.75 6.56
CA VAL A 74 15.14 -15.07 6.02
C VAL A 74 13.93 -16.02 6.04
N LEU A 75 13.09 -15.97 7.09
CA LEU A 75 11.91 -16.83 7.21
C LEU A 75 10.87 -16.50 6.12
N LEU A 76 10.64 -15.21 5.87
CA LEU A 76 9.73 -14.78 4.80
C LEU A 76 10.27 -15.15 3.41
N ASN A 77 11.58 -15.13 3.21
CA ASN A 77 12.19 -15.58 1.97
C ASN A 77 11.99 -17.08 1.76
N ASP A 78 12.19 -17.91 2.79
CA ASP A 78 11.93 -19.37 2.71
C ASP A 78 10.46 -19.66 2.39
N LEU A 79 9.53 -19.00 3.08
CA LEU A 79 8.10 -19.12 2.75
C LEU A 79 7.79 -18.69 1.32
N ALA A 80 8.37 -17.58 0.87
CA ALA A 80 8.18 -17.07 -0.49
C ALA A 80 8.70 -18.07 -1.55
N ASP A 81 9.86 -18.68 -1.32
CA ASP A 81 10.43 -19.67 -2.24
C ASP A 81 9.56 -20.93 -2.32
N ARG A 82 9.04 -21.41 -1.19
CA ARG A 82 8.09 -22.55 -1.15
C ARG A 82 6.76 -22.22 -1.85
N ILE A 83 6.25 -21.01 -1.68
CA ILE A 83 5.02 -20.55 -2.37
C ILE A 83 5.26 -20.48 -3.88
N ARG A 84 6.40 -19.95 -4.32
CA ARG A 84 6.79 -19.96 -5.76
C ARG A 84 6.88 -21.38 -6.33
N ALA A 85 7.43 -22.31 -5.56
CA ALA A 85 7.51 -23.70 -5.95
C ALA A 85 6.12 -24.35 -6.15
N ARG A 86 5.06 -23.79 -5.53
CA ARG A 86 3.65 -24.19 -5.78
C ARG A 86 3.02 -23.49 -6.99
N GLY A 87 3.79 -22.72 -7.76
CA GLY A 87 3.33 -22.02 -8.97
C GLY A 87 2.54 -20.76 -8.71
N LEU A 88 2.71 -20.11 -7.55
CA LEU A 88 2.04 -18.87 -7.19
C LEU A 88 2.98 -17.66 -7.31
N ASN A 89 2.38 -16.50 -7.60
CA ASN A 89 3.11 -15.23 -7.57
C ASN A 89 3.21 -14.74 -6.13
N VAL A 90 4.42 -14.32 -5.73
CA VAL A 90 4.68 -13.86 -4.36
C VAL A 90 5.73 -12.76 -4.35
N ALA A 91 5.49 -11.74 -3.54
CA ALA A 91 6.44 -10.68 -3.25
C ALA A 91 6.63 -10.49 -1.75
N VAL A 92 7.85 -10.11 -1.37
CA VAL A 92 8.26 -9.81 0.00
C VAL A 92 8.45 -8.31 0.14
N ASP A 93 8.18 -7.76 1.33
CA ASP A 93 8.28 -6.32 1.62
C ASP A 93 7.51 -5.46 0.59
N TYR A 94 6.30 -5.89 0.24
CA TYR A 94 5.48 -5.23 -0.77
C TYR A 94 4.93 -3.91 -0.26
N GLY A 95 5.20 -2.82 -0.95
CA GLY A 95 4.70 -1.49 -0.58
C GLY A 95 5.50 -0.36 -1.21
N PHE A 96 5.23 0.86 -0.77
CA PHE A 96 5.91 2.05 -1.28
C PHE A 96 7.24 2.28 -0.57
N VAL A 97 8.17 2.97 -1.23
CA VAL A 97 9.55 3.16 -0.75
C VAL A 97 9.59 3.77 0.65
N ASN A 98 8.73 4.76 0.93
CA ASN A 98 8.67 5.48 2.20
C ASN A 98 7.38 5.22 2.98
N GLY A 99 6.65 4.15 2.63
CA GLY A 99 5.36 3.82 3.23
C GLY A 99 5.40 2.52 4.04
N SER A 100 4.26 2.18 4.61
CA SER A 100 4.04 0.87 5.23
C SER A 100 4.19 -0.23 4.19
N LYS A 101 4.76 -1.35 4.61
CA LYS A 101 4.98 -2.52 3.74
C LYS A 101 4.22 -3.72 4.27
N LEU A 102 3.69 -4.50 3.35
CA LEU A 102 3.15 -5.81 3.67
C LEU A 102 4.29 -6.82 3.65
N PRO A 103 4.47 -7.63 4.71
CA PRO A 103 5.60 -8.56 4.82
C PRO A 103 5.66 -9.55 3.66
N LEU A 104 4.51 -10.11 3.28
CA LEU A 104 4.39 -11.03 2.17
C LEU A 104 3.03 -10.83 1.48
N VAL A 105 3.00 -10.86 0.16
CA VAL A 105 1.76 -10.83 -0.62
C VAL A 105 1.76 -11.96 -1.63
N VAL A 106 0.58 -12.57 -1.85
CA VAL A 106 0.42 -13.75 -2.69
C VAL A 106 -0.74 -13.55 -3.68
N GLY A 107 -0.56 -14.06 -4.88
CA GLY A 107 -1.57 -14.04 -5.94
C GLY A 107 -1.35 -15.18 -6.95
N LEU A 108 -2.27 -15.33 -7.89
CA LEU A 108 -2.08 -16.19 -9.04
C LEU A 108 -1.15 -15.52 -10.06
N ASN A 109 -0.42 -16.31 -10.87
CA ASN A 109 0.61 -15.80 -11.78
C ASN A 109 0.11 -14.71 -12.74
N ASP A 110 -1.11 -14.81 -13.22
CA ASP A 110 -1.70 -13.89 -14.21
C ASP A 110 -2.68 -12.88 -13.59
N LYS A 111 -2.69 -12.77 -12.25
CA LYS A 111 -3.62 -11.88 -11.54
C LYS A 111 -2.88 -10.99 -10.54
N PRO A 112 -3.48 -9.84 -10.18
CA PRO A 112 -2.96 -9.02 -9.09
C PRO A 112 -2.84 -9.81 -7.79
N PHE A 113 -1.95 -9.38 -6.91
CA PHE A 113 -1.88 -9.90 -5.54
C PHE A 113 -3.22 -9.67 -4.83
N ALA A 114 -3.73 -10.68 -4.15
CA ALA A 114 -5.03 -10.64 -3.48
C ALA A 114 -4.95 -10.92 -1.98
N LEU A 115 -3.95 -11.68 -1.55
CA LEU A 115 -3.76 -12.09 -0.16
C LEU A 115 -2.53 -11.41 0.44
N ALA A 116 -2.74 -10.66 1.52
CA ALA A 116 -1.69 -10.13 2.37
C ALA A 116 -1.43 -11.11 3.52
N VAL A 117 -0.21 -11.57 3.65
CA VAL A 117 0.22 -12.45 4.75
C VAL A 117 1.04 -11.63 5.74
N LEU A 118 0.47 -11.42 6.92
CA LEU A 118 1.12 -10.73 8.03
C LEU A 118 1.88 -11.72 8.91
N THR A 119 2.90 -11.23 9.59
CA THR A 119 3.68 -12.01 10.54
C THR A 119 4.06 -11.14 11.74
N ASP A 120 4.57 -11.74 12.78
CA ASP A 120 5.13 -11.09 13.97
C ASP A 120 6.54 -10.52 13.69
N ASP A 121 6.65 -9.73 12.63
CA ASP A 121 7.86 -9.02 12.24
C ASP A 121 8.15 -7.77 13.12
N ALA A 122 9.24 -7.08 12.82
CA ALA A 122 9.62 -5.88 13.56
C ALA A 122 8.57 -4.77 13.45
N GLN A 123 7.85 -4.65 12.33
CA GLN A 123 6.79 -3.66 12.15
C GLN A 123 5.59 -3.99 13.05
N PHE A 124 5.16 -5.25 13.07
CA PHE A 124 4.08 -5.72 13.95
C PHE A 124 4.44 -5.56 15.43
N MET A 125 5.67 -5.92 15.82
CA MET A 125 6.14 -5.79 17.19
C MET A 125 6.30 -4.33 17.64
N GLY A 126 6.56 -3.42 16.71
CA GLY A 126 6.66 -1.98 16.96
C GLY A 126 5.31 -1.29 17.25
N LEU A 127 4.18 -1.92 16.97
CA LEU A 127 2.86 -1.38 17.30
C LEU A 127 2.64 -1.41 18.82
N GLN A 128 2.20 -0.28 19.38
CA GLN A 128 2.17 -0.07 20.83
C GLN A 128 1.09 -0.88 21.54
N SER A 129 -0.07 -1.10 20.91
CA SER A 129 -1.19 -1.76 21.56
C SER A 129 -1.61 -3.06 20.87
N THR A 130 -2.16 -4.00 21.67
CA THR A 130 -2.77 -5.22 21.14
C THR A 130 -3.93 -4.92 20.19
N ARG A 131 -4.68 -3.85 20.44
CA ARG A 131 -5.77 -3.41 19.56
C ARG A 131 -5.25 -2.99 18.18
N GLU A 132 -4.14 -2.25 18.13
CA GLU A 132 -3.51 -1.84 16.87
C GLU A 132 -3.04 -3.06 16.08
N ARG A 133 -2.38 -4.02 16.72
CA ARG A 133 -1.84 -5.22 16.07
C ARG A 133 -2.93 -6.12 15.49
N HIS A 134 -3.97 -6.40 16.28
CA HIS A 134 -4.93 -7.46 15.95
C HIS A 134 -6.24 -6.95 15.34
N ARG A 135 -6.49 -5.66 15.36
CA ARG A 135 -7.73 -5.10 14.84
C ARG A 135 -7.49 -3.96 13.85
N VAL A 136 -6.84 -2.89 14.27
CA VAL A 136 -6.71 -1.68 13.43
C VAL A 136 -5.89 -1.96 12.20
N LEU A 137 -4.74 -2.64 12.34
CA LEU A 137 -3.89 -3.02 11.21
C LEU A 137 -4.65 -3.88 10.18
N LEU A 138 -5.33 -4.93 10.66
CA LEU A 138 -6.13 -5.82 9.81
C LEU A 138 -7.24 -5.05 9.09
N GLN A 139 -8.06 -4.29 9.83
CA GLN A 139 -9.16 -3.51 9.25
C GLN A 139 -8.68 -2.50 8.21
N ASN A 140 -7.54 -1.85 8.45
CA ASN A 140 -6.98 -0.91 7.48
C ASN A 140 -6.56 -1.61 6.19
N ILE A 141 -5.90 -2.77 6.28
CA ILE A 141 -5.47 -3.53 5.10
C ILE A 141 -6.69 -4.08 4.35
N GLU A 142 -7.69 -4.61 5.07
CA GLU A 142 -8.94 -5.10 4.48
C GLU A 142 -9.75 -3.98 3.80
N SER A 143 -9.77 -2.77 4.38
CA SER A 143 -10.45 -1.61 3.77
C SER A 143 -9.83 -1.18 2.45
N LEU A 144 -8.56 -1.50 2.22
CA LEU A 144 -7.85 -1.29 0.95
C LEU A 144 -8.14 -2.41 -0.08
N GLY A 145 -9.01 -3.36 0.26
CA GLY A 145 -9.42 -4.44 -0.64
C GLY A 145 -8.55 -5.69 -0.59
N TRP A 146 -7.63 -5.79 0.37
CA TRP A 146 -6.83 -6.99 0.60
C TRP A 146 -7.58 -8.02 1.43
N SER A 147 -7.43 -9.28 1.09
CA SER A 147 -7.68 -10.35 2.05
C SER A 147 -6.46 -10.53 2.94
N VAL A 148 -6.68 -10.76 4.23
CA VAL A 148 -5.59 -10.82 5.20
C VAL A 148 -5.52 -12.19 5.87
N MET A 149 -4.30 -12.67 6.07
CA MET A 149 -4.00 -13.88 6.84
C MET A 149 -2.78 -13.63 7.72
N THR A 150 -2.76 -14.19 8.91
CA THR A 150 -1.60 -14.12 9.80
C THR A 150 -0.90 -15.47 9.85
N VAL A 151 0.41 -15.44 9.66
CA VAL A 151 1.32 -16.58 9.85
C VAL A 151 2.33 -16.19 10.92
N TRP A 152 2.36 -16.95 11.99
CA TRP A 152 3.27 -16.70 13.09
C TRP A 152 4.64 -17.29 12.81
N SER A 153 5.70 -16.56 13.12
CA SER A 153 7.10 -16.99 12.90
C SER A 153 7.40 -18.35 13.51
N VAL A 154 6.89 -18.63 14.68
CA VAL A 154 7.05 -19.93 15.34
C VAL A 154 6.42 -21.08 14.52
N GLY A 155 5.21 -20.87 14.00
CA GLY A 155 4.53 -21.86 13.14
C GLY A 155 5.29 -22.11 11.86
N ALA A 156 5.71 -21.01 11.20
CA ALA A 156 6.48 -21.07 9.97
C ALA A 156 7.87 -21.72 10.14
N PHE A 157 8.51 -21.51 11.30
CA PHE A 157 9.78 -22.14 11.61
C PHE A 157 9.64 -23.65 11.89
N VAL A 158 8.61 -24.05 12.63
CA VAL A 158 8.39 -25.47 13.01
C VAL A 158 7.91 -26.32 11.83
N ASN A 159 6.99 -25.79 11.05
CA ASN A 159 6.44 -26.50 9.89
C ASN A 159 6.07 -25.53 8.75
N PRO A 160 7.06 -25.09 7.98
CA PRO A 160 6.84 -24.11 6.90
C PRO A 160 5.88 -24.64 5.82
N ASP A 161 5.93 -25.93 5.49
CA ASP A 161 5.07 -26.50 4.45
C ASP A 161 3.59 -26.46 4.85
N LYS A 162 3.28 -26.71 6.12
CA LYS A 162 1.92 -26.57 6.64
C LYS A 162 1.41 -25.13 6.52
N GLU A 163 2.23 -24.14 6.81
CA GLU A 163 1.84 -22.74 6.68
C GLU A 163 1.66 -22.35 5.19
N VAL A 164 2.51 -22.85 4.31
CA VAL A 164 2.35 -22.68 2.86
C VAL A 164 1.06 -23.31 2.38
N ASP A 165 0.71 -24.53 2.81
CA ASP A 165 -0.53 -25.19 2.44
C ASP A 165 -1.77 -24.39 2.91
N ARG A 166 -1.72 -23.78 4.11
CA ARG A 166 -2.76 -22.87 4.60
C ARG A 166 -2.90 -21.62 3.72
N ILE A 167 -1.78 -21.02 3.31
CA ILE A 167 -1.76 -19.85 2.40
C ILE A 167 -2.39 -20.21 1.06
N VAL A 168 -1.99 -21.34 0.49
CA VAL A 168 -2.53 -21.84 -0.80
C VAL A 168 -4.03 -22.11 -0.71
N ALA A 169 -4.49 -22.78 0.36
CA ALA A 169 -5.90 -23.04 0.59
C ALA A 169 -6.70 -21.73 0.69
N ARG A 170 -6.22 -20.77 1.51
CA ARG A 170 -6.90 -19.47 1.65
C ARG A 170 -6.99 -18.70 0.34
N LEU A 171 -5.91 -18.70 -0.45
CA LEU A 171 -5.92 -18.06 -1.76
C LEU A 171 -6.92 -18.74 -2.70
N SER A 172 -7.02 -20.06 -2.67
CA SER A 172 -7.98 -20.81 -3.49
C SER A 172 -9.43 -20.48 -3.13
N ASP A 173 -9.75 -20.39 -1.84
CA ASP A 173 -11.08 -20.01 -1.35
C ASP A 173 -11.48 -18.62 -1.86
N LEU A 174 -10.56 -17.65 -1.80
CA LEU A 174 -10.81 -16.30 -2.30
C LEU A 174 -11.22 -16.24 -3.77
N TYR A 175 -10.63 -17.09 -4.60
CA TYR A 175 -10.99 -17.13 -6.02
C TYR A 175 -12.24 -17.95 -6.32
N GLN A 176 -12.73 -18.75 -5.38
CA GLN A 176 -14.02 -19.43 -5.46
C GLN A 176 -15.18 -18.55 -5.01
N GLU A 177 -14.97 -17.70 -4.01
CA GLU A 177 -15.96 -16.75 -3.48
C GLU A 177 -16.31 -15.63 -4.49
N VAL A 178 -15.43 -15.36 -5.47
CA VAL A 178 -15.60 -14.29 -6.50
C VAL A 178 -16.35 -14.80 -7.75
N LYS A 179 -16.71 -16.07 -7.83
CA LYS A 179 -17.53 -16.63 -8.92
C LYS A 179 -19.00 -16.57 -8.59
#